data_4d02163981ee845ae6099eb688c7d6d1
#
_entry.id   4d02163981ee845ae6099eb688c7d6d1
#
_cell.length_a   1.000
_cell.length_b   1.000
_cell.length_c   1.000
_cell.angle_alpha   90.00
_cell.angle_beta   90.00
_cell.angle_gamma   90.00
#
_symmetry.space_group_name_H-M   'P 1'
#
loop_
_entity.id
_entity.type
_entity.pdbx_description
1 polymer ?
#
loop_
_entity_poly.entity_id
_entity_poly.type
_entity_poly.pdbx_seq_one_letter_code
_entity_poly.pdbx_strand_id
1 'polypeptide(L)'
;MERPWYLCAHCHEGQFPADEALDVKDTDLSPGVRRMQAMVGQEMPFDRGREQMKVLAGLEVTAKSVERTAEAIGADIAAGEQREIRKAVQLDLPVVVGKPIPILYVQMDGTGVPVVKKETEGRKGRNNGQPAHTREVKLGCFFTQTKWDSEGYPIRDPDSTTYTGAIEAAEEFGKRIYLEAWNRGWSRAEKKVVIGDGAEWIWNLADQHFPGSIQIVDLFHARQHLWDIARNLFPHDEVSQKQWMKIHRKRLLDKGKIEKLVLALRSISSSDPDVIEKLRIEADYFEKNAARMRYPRFRRQHLFVGSGVIEAGCKSVIGSRLKQSGMFWSVRGANSIIALRCCHLNGRFEDYWESRRAA
;
A
#
# COMPACT_ATOMS: atom_id res chain seq x y z
N MET A 1 37.47 -10.25 -8.56
CA MET A 1 37.49 -11.55 -7.89
C MET A 1 37.92 -12.56 -8.93
N GLU A 2 39.02 -13.30 -8.70
CA GLU A 2 39.42 -14.41 -9.57
C GLU A 2 38.56 -15.62 -9.19
N ARG A 3 37.98 -16.27 -10.20
CA ARG A 3 37.11 -17.45 -10.00
C ARG A 3 37.64 -18.61 -10.84
N PRO A 4 37.87 -19.81 -10.26
CA PRO A 4 38.30 -20.96 -11.03
C PRO A 4 37.18 -21.43 -11.96
N TRP A 5 37.50 -21.55 -13.23
CA TRP A 5 36.61 -22.07 -14.25
C TRP A 5 36.96 -23.52 -14.53
N TYR A 6 35.99 -24.39 -14.58
CA TYR A 6 36.16 -25.80 -14.85
C TYR A 6 35.41 -26.18 -16.12
N LEU A 7 36.09 -26.93 -16.97
CA LEU A 7 35.51 -27.53 -18.18
C LEU A 7 35.23 -29.00 -17.90
N CYS A 8 34.01 -29.45 -18.12
CA CYS A 8 33.69 -30.86 -18.05
C CYS A 8 34.34 -31.62 -19.23
N ALA A 9 35.16 -32.60 -18.93
CA ALA A 9 35.82 -33.40 -19.96
C ALA A 9 34.87 -34.29 -20.76
N HIS A 10 33.64 -34.52 -20.24
CA HIS A 10 32.67 -35.39 -20.88
C HIS A 10 31.66 -34.64 -21.76
N CYS A 11 31.03 -33.56 -21.25
CA CYS A 11 30.04 -32.79 -22.00
C CYS A 11 30.60 -31.50 -22.59
N HIS A 12 31.83 -31.13 -22.29
CA HIS A 12 32.51 -29.90 -22.71
C HIS A 12 31.81 -28.61 -22.25
N GLU A 13 30.92 -28.69 -21.25
CA GLU A 13 30.34 -27.52 -20.63
C GLU A 13 31.26 -26.95 -19.56
N GLY A 14 31.39 -25.62 -19.57
CA GLY A 14 32.19 -24.87 -18.59
C GLY A 14 31.31 -24.33 -17.46
N GLN A 15 31.84 -24.39 -16.24
CA GLN A 15 31.14 -23.85 -15.09
C GLN A 15 32.09 -23.27 -14.04
N PHE A 16 31.52 -22.38 -13.22
CA PHE A 16 32.16 -21.85 -12.01
C PHE A 16 31.48 -22.48 -10.77
N PRO A 17 31.96 -23.61 -10.24
CA PRO A 17 31.27 -24.38 -9.20
C PRO A 17 31.02 -23.58 -7.90
N ALA A 18 31.87 -22.60 -7.60
CA ALA A 18 31.76 -21.77 -6.42
C ALA A 18 30.75 -20.62 -6.55
N ASP A 19 30.22 -20.34 -7.74
CA ASP A 19 29.36 -19.16 -7.98
C ASP A 19 28.04 -19.25 -7.22
N GLU A 20 27.48 -20.43 -7.08
CA GLU A 20 26.26 -20.64 -6.27
C GLU A 20 26.54 -20.44 -4.79
N ALA A 21 27.58 -21.09 -4.25
CA ALA A 21 27.95 -20.97 -2.85
C ALA A 21 28.38 -19.53 -2.45
N LEU A 22 28.94 -18.77 -3.39
CA LEU A 22 29.35 -17.38 -3.19
C LEU A 22 28.23 -16.38 -3.51
N ASP A 23 27.10 -16.84 -4.00
CA ASP A 23 25.98 -16.01 -4.49
C ASP A 23 26.44 -14.97 -5.53
N VAL A 24 27.25 -15.42 -6.52
CA VAL A 24 27.77 -14.57 -7.61
C VAL A 24 27.46 -15.14 -9.00
N LYS A 25 26.55 -16.08 -9.10
CA LYS A 25 26.10 -16.64 -10.37
C LYS A 25 25.47 -15.53 -11.24
N ASP A 26 25.84 -15.50 -12.50
CA ASP A 26 25.36 -14.55 -13.50
C ASP A 26 25.56 -13.06 -13.14
N THR A 27 26.57 -12.75 -12.29
CA THR A 27 26.90 -11.37 -11.91
C THR A 27 28.39 -11.19 -11.66
N ASP A 28 28.86 -9.97 -11.94
CA ASP A 28 30.23 -9.52 -11.61
C ASP A 28 30.27 -8.81 -10.23
N LEU A 29 29.14 -8.69 -9.56
CA LEU A 29 29.00 -7.96 -8.31
C LEU A 29 28.95 -8.92 -7.12
N SER A 30 29.76 -8.65 -6.09
CA SER A 30 29.67 -9.38 -4.83
C SER A 30 28.31 -9.16 -4.16
N PRO A 31 27.85 -10.09 -3.29
CA PRO A 31 26.60 -9.91 -2.52
C PRO A 31 26.56 -8.60 -1.74
N GLY A 32 27.69 -8.17 -1.16
CA GLY A 32 27.79 -6.91 -0.44
C GLY A 32 27.55 -5.69 -1.32
N VAL A 33 28.10 -5.66 -2.53
CA VAL A 33 27.87 -4.58 -3.50
C VAL A 33 26.43 -4.57 -3.96
N ARG A 34 25.84 -5.75 -4.27
CA ARG A 34 24.42 -5.85 -4.66
C ARG A 34 23.49 -5.40 -3.52
N ARG A 35 23.82 -5.73 -2.28
CA ARG A 35 23.08 -5.28 -1.09
C ARG A 35 23.09 -3.75 -0.97
N MET A 36 24.27 -3.11 -1.14
CA MET A 36 24.38 -1.65 -1.13
C MET A 36 23.61 -1.00 -2.29
N GLN A 37 23.73 -1.54 -3.50
CA GLN A 37 23.01 -1.03 -4.68
C GLN A 37 21.48 -1.18 -4.52
N ALA A 38 21.01 -2.30 -3.97
CA ALA A 38 19.58 -2.48 -3.67
C ALA A 38 19.09 -1.45 -2.63
N MET A 39 19.89 -1.19 -1.59
CA MET A 39 19.56 -0.21 -0.56
C MET A 39 19.44 1.20 -1.14
N VAL A 40 20.45 1.69 -1.86
CA VAL A 40 20.38 3.04 -2.44
C VAL A 40 19.34 3.12 -3.57
N GLY A 41 19.16 2.06 -4.35
CA GLY A 41 18.22 2.02 -5.46
C GLY A 41 16.77 2.04 -5.03
N GLN A 42 16.44 1.47 -3.87
CA GLN A 42 15.08 1.53 -3.31
C GLN A 42 14.80 2.87 -2.63
N GLU A 43 15.80 3.59 -2.13
CA GLU A 43 15.60 4.81 -1.34
C GLU A 43 15.54 6.06 -2.21
N MET A 44 16.36 6.13 -3.26
CA MET A 44 16.53 7.36 -4.05
C MET A 44 16.61 7.10 -5.55
N PRO A 45 16.55 8.16 -6.41
CA PRO A 45 16.83 8.05 -7.84
C PRO A 45 18.14 7.32 -8.11
N PHE A 46 18.18 6.46 -9.12
CA PHE A 46 19.32 5.59 -9.39
C PHE A 46 20.64 6.35 -9.61
N ASP A 47 20.58 7.54 -10.21
CA ASP A 47 21.77 8.37 -10.38
C ASP A 47 22.29 8.94 -9.06
N ARG A 48 21.39 9.38 -8.17
CA ARG A 48 21.77 9.76 -6.79
C ARG A 48 22.30 8.57 -6.01
N GLY A 49 21.71 7.38 -6.20
CA GLY A 49 22.20 6.14 -5.61
C GLY A 49 23.64 5.83 -6.04
N ARG A 50 23.95 6.02 -7.32
CA ARG A 50 25.33 5.93 -7.86
C ARG A 50 26.28 6.90 -7.13
N GLU A 51 25.87 8.14 -6.96
CA GLU A 51 26.69 9.14 -6.24
C GLU A 51 26.93 8.74 -4.80
N GLN A 52 25.91 8.24 -4.10
CA GLN A 52 26.06 7.75 -2.71
C GLN A 52 27.01 6.56 -2.63
N MET A 53 26.98 5.61 -3.58
CA MET A 53 27.92 4.50 -3.65
C MET A 53 29.37 4.99 -3.74
N LYS A 54 29.61 6.03 -4.57
CA LYS A 54 30.93 6.63 -4.70
C LYS A 54 31.37 7.34 -3.40
N VAL A 55 30.51 8.16 -2.82
CA VAL A 55 30.86 8.99 -1.64
C VAL A 55 31.05 8.14 -0.38
N LEU A 56 30.12 7.19 -0.13
CA LEU A 56 30.10 6.43 1.14
C LEU A 56 30.93 5.15 1.09
N ALA A 57 31.05 4.51 -0.07
CA ALA A 57 31.72 3.22 -0.21
C ALA A 57 32.96 3.25 -1.10
N GLY A 58 33.28 4.39 -1.75
CA GLY A 58 34.37 4.50 -2.71
C GLY A 58 34.17 3.65 -3.98
N LEU A 59 32.93 3.23 -4.28
CA LEU A 59 32.61 2.34 -5.38
C LEU A 59 32.09 3.14 -6.58
N GLU A 60 32.78 3.03 -7.71
CA GLU A 60 32.34 3.60 -8.98
C GLU A 60 31.44 2.62 -9.71
N VAL A 61 30.13 2.90 -9.70
CA VAL A 61 29.10 2.14 -10.41
C VAL A 61 28.31 3.06 -11.35
N THR A 62 27.59 2.50 -12.30
CA THR A 62 26.69 3.29 -13.16
C THR A 62 25.28 3.35 -12.55
N ALA A 63 24.51 4.41 -12.88
CA ALA A 63 23.09 4.48 -12.51
C ALA A 63 22.30 3.25 -13.03
N LYS A 64 22.68 2.75 -14.22
CA LYS A 64 22.07 1.55 -14.81
C LYS A 64 22.42 0.27 -14.05
N SER A 65 23.60 0.19 -13.43
CA SER A 65 23.96 -0.93 -12.54
C SER A 65 23.09 -0.91 -11.27
N VAL A 66 22.92 0.27 -10.66
CA VAL A 66 22.05 0.44 -9.48
C VAL A 66 20.60 0.06 -9.81
N GLU A 67 20.06 0.53 -10.95
CA GLU A 67 18.73 0.19 -11.44
C GLU A 67 18.56 -1.31 -11.60
N ARG A 68 19.41 -1.94 -12.41
CA ARG A 68 19.32 -3.38 -12.71
C ARG A 68 19.40 -4.24 -11.45
N THR A 69 20.32 -3.91 -10.54
CA THR A 69 20.47 -4.64 -9.29
C THR A 69 19.26 -4.46 -8.39
N ALA A 70 18.78 -3.23 -8.18
CA ALA A 70 17.62 -2.98 -7.33
C ALA A 70 16.35 -3.65 -7.90
N GLU A 71 16.13 -3.58 -9.21
CA GLU A 71 15.00 -4.26 -9.86
C GLU A 71 15.15 -5.79 -9.81
N ALA A 72 16.34 -6.36 -9.99
CA ALA A 72 16.55 -7.80 -9.90
C ALA A 72 16.29 -8.33 -8.49
N ILE A 73 16.82 -7.67 -7.46
CA ILE A 73 16.58 -8.04 -6.05
C ILE A 73 15.09 -7.88 -5.70
N GLY A 74 14.46 -6.78 -6.12
CA GLY A 74 13.04 -6.57 -5.89
C GLY A 74 12.16 -7.60 -6.61
N ALA A 75 12.55 -8.03 -7.82
CA ALA A 75 11.85 -9.08 -8.56
C ALA A 75 11.97 -10.45 -7.86
N ASP A 76 13.13 -10.76 -7.29
CA ASP A 76 13.34 -11.99 -6.54
C ASP A 76 12.51 -12.00 -5.24
N ILE A 77 12.47 -10.89 -4.50
CA ILE A 77 11.58 -10.72 -3.35
C ILE A 77 10.12 -10.92 -3.75
N ALA A 78 9.66 -10.25 -4.82
CA ALA A 78 8.30 -10.39 -5.33
C ALA A 78 7.97 -11.83 -5.75
N ALA A 79 8.93 -12.54 -6.37
CA ALA A 79 8.76 -13.94 -6.72
C ALA A 79 8.65 -14.84 -5.48
N GLY A 80 9.40 -14.54 -4.42
CA GLY A 80 9.27 -15.16 -3.10
C GLY A 80 7.87 -14.96 -2.53
N GLU A 81 7.39 -13.72 -2.47
CA GLU A 81 6.04 -13.39 -2.01
C GLU A 81 4.98 -14.16 -2.81
N GLN A 82 5.11 -14.24 -4.13
CA GLN A 82 4.18 -15.00 -4.97
C GLN A 82 4.21 -16.49 -4.71
N ARG A 83 5.36 -17.07 -4.35
CA ARG A 83 5.44 -18.49 -3.92
C ARG A 83 4.65 -18.72 -2.63
N GLU A 84 4.83 -17.86 -1.64
CA GLU A 84 4.11 -17.96 -0.37
C GLU A 84 2.60 -17.70 -0.53
N ILE A 85 2.20 -16.75 -1.39
CA ILE A 85 0.77 -16.54 -1.73
C ILE A 85 0.16 -17.81 -2.35
N ARG A 86 0.87 -18.48 -3.27
CA ARG A 86 0.38 -19.74 -3.86
C ARG A 86 0.22 -20.85 -2.83
N LYS A 87 1.15 -20.99 -1.89
CA LYS A 87 1.02 -21.94 -0.77
C LYS A 87 -0.21 -21.61 0.08
N ALA A 88 -0.38 -20.33 0.45
CA ALA A 88 -1.52 -19.88 1.25
C ALA A 88 -2.88 -20.17 0.58
N VAL A 89 -2.97 -20.00 -0.75
CA VAL A 89 -4.18 -20.35 -1.53
C VAL A 89 -4.47 -21.86 -1.47
N GLN A 90 -3.44 -22.69 -1.33
CA GLN A 90 -3.55 -24.14 -1.16
C GLN A 90 -3.78 -24.56 0.31
N LEU A 91 -4.08 -23.61 1.20
CA LEU A 91 -4.25 -23.81 2.65
C LEU A 91 -2.96 -24.22 3.39
N ASP A 92 -1.81 -24.11 2.76
CA ASP A 92 -0.49 -24.27 3.39
C ASP A 92 -0.05 -22.90 3.97
N LEU A 93 -0.72 -22.54 5.04
CA LEU A 93 -0.44 -21.28 5.75
C LEU A 93 0.65 -21.50 6.80
N PRO A 94 1.57 -20.53 6.98
CA PRO A 94 2.59 -20.63 8.02
C PRO A 94 1.95 -20.66 9.41
N VAL A 95 2.53 -21.46 10.31
CA VAL A 95 2.13 -21.47 11.72
C VAL A 95 2.60 -20.18 12.37
N VAL A 96 1.66 -19.32 12.74
CA VAL A 96 1.96 -18.06 13.40
C VAL A 96 1.70 -18.19 14.90
N VAL A 97 2.75 -18.42 15.65
CA VAL A 97 2.73 -18.49 17.11
C VAL A 97 2.96 -17.12 17.76
N GLY A 98 2.51 -16.96 18.99
CA GLY A 98 2.74 -15.73 19.77
C GLY A 98 1.59 -15.40 20.72
N LYS A 99 1.74 -14.29 21.45
CA LYS A 99 0.72 -13.81 22.38
C LYS A 99 -0.55 -13.34 21.64
N PRO A 100 -1.73 -13.38 22.28
CA PRO A 100 -2.93 -12.75 21.73
C PRO A 100 -2.67 -11.28 21.39
N ILE A 101 -3.28 -10.81 20.31
CA ILE A 101 -3.20 -9.43 19.86
C ILE A 101 -4.53 -8.75 20.17
N PRO A 102 -4.58 -7.71 21.01
CA PRO A 102 -5.86 -7.07 21.34
C PRO A 102 -6.60 -6.53 20.13
N ILE A 103 -5.89 -5.75 19.27
CA ILE A 103 -6.50 -5.19 18.05
C ILE A 103 -5.47 -5.22 16.92
N LEU A 104 -5.85 -5.82 15.78
CA LEU A 104 -5.08 -5.77 14.53
C LEU A 104 -5.88 -5.02 13.48
N TYR A 105 -5.21 -4.07 12.84
CA TYR A 105 -5.76 -3.26 11.75
C TYR A 105 -5.21 -3.69 10.40
N VAL A 106 -6.08 -3.71 9.42
CA VAL A 106 -5.77 -3.76 8.00
C VAL A 106 -6.29 -2.46 7.37
N GLN A 107 -5.42 -1.71 6.74
CA GLN A 107 -5.80 -0.53 5.95
C GLN A 107 -5.41 -0.74 4.51
N MET A 108 -6.23 -0.29 3.59
CA MET A 108 -6.02 -0.42 2.16
C MET A 108 -6.26 0.93 1.46
N ASP A 109 -5.41 1.23 0.49
CA ASP A 109 -5.56 2.43 -0.35
C ASP A 109 -4.96 2.19 -1.74
N GLY A 110 -5.43 2.95 -2.73
CA GLY A 110 -4.97 2.93 -4.11
C GLY A 110 -4.33 4.25 -4.52
N THR A 111 -3.12 4.19 -5.10
CA THR A 111 -2.44 5.40 -5.54
C THR A 111 -1.81 5.24 -6.91
N GLY A 112 -1.95 6.26 -7.80
CA GLY A 112 -1.39 6.22 -9.15
C GLY A 112 0.14 6.40 -9.15
N VAL A 113 0.86 5.60 -9.95
CA VAL A 113 2.29 5.74 -10.23
C VAL A 113 2.48 6.06 -11.71
N PRO A 114 3.28 7.09 -12.07
CA PRO A 114 3.58 7.41 -13.47
C PRO A 114 4.26 6.22 -14.16
N VAL A 115 3.76 5.86 -15.34
CA VAL A 115 4.30 4.75 -16.12
C VAL A 115 4.58 5.18 -17.57
N VAL A 116 5.44 4.42 -18.26
CA VAL A 116 5.73 4.64 -19.67
C VAL A 116 4.45 4.43 -20.52
N LYS A 117 4.34 5.13 -21.64
CA LYS A 117 3.13 5.13 -22.50
C LYS A 117 2.63 3.72 -22.86
N LYS A 118 3.54 2.79 -23.13
CA LYS A 118 3.23 1.39 -23.43
C LYS A 118 2.37 0.70 -22.35
N GLU A 119 2.56 1.07 -21.10
CA GLU A 119 1.85 0.46 -19.95
C GLU A 119 0.43 0.99 -19.76
N THR A 120 0.07 2.05 -20.47
CA THR A 120 -1.27 2.67 -20.45
C THR A 120 -1.97 2.67 -21.78
N GLU A 121 -1.40 2.01 -22.78
CA GLU A 121 -2.00 1.89 -24.12
C GLU A 121 -3.41 1.29 -24.06
N GLY A 122 -4.37 1.93 -24.72
CA GLY A 122 -5.79 1.53 -24.69
C GLY A 122 -6.53 1.80 -23.38
N ARG A 123 -5.89 2.39 -22.35
CA ARG A 123 -6.52 2.69 -21.07
C ARG A 123 -7.01 4.13 -21.00
N LYS A 124 -8.24 4.31 -20.51
CA LYS A 124 -8.82 5.64 -20.24
C LYS A 124 -8.39 6.12 -18.85
N GLY A 125 -8.02 7.39 -18.75
CA GLY A 125 -7.75 8.07 -17.48
C GLY A 125 -9.05 8.41 -16.73
N ARG A 126 -8.92 8.88 -15.49
CA ARG A 126 -10.06 9.34 -14.67
C ARG A 126 -10.78 10.57 -15.25
N ASN A 127 -10.07 11.40 -16.02
CA ASN A 127 -10.64 12.61 -16.62
C ASN A 127 -11.20 12.28 -17.99
N ASN A 128 -12.50 12.42 -18.15
CA ASN A 128 -13.32 12.26 -19.36
C ASN A 128 -12.54 12.10 -20.68
N GLY A 129 -12.22 10.86 -21.04
CA GLY A 129 -11.67 10.52 -22.35
C GLY A 129 -10.17 10.77 -22.57
N GLN A 130 -9.46 11.36 -21.63
CA GLN A 130 -8.00 11.51 -21.76
C GLN A 130 -7.27 10.16 -21.52
N PRO A 131 -6.15 9.92 -22.21
CA PRO A 131 -5.34 8.72 -21.97
C PRO A 131 -4.86 8.63 -20.52
N ALA A 132 -4.78 7.41 -19.98
CA ALA A 132 -4.18 7.21 -18.68
C ALA A 132 -2.67 7.46 -18.75
N HIS A 133 -2.12 8.10 -17.71
CA HIS A 133 -0.67 8.33 -17.56
C HIS A 133 -0.10 7.60 -16.35
N THR A 134 -0.95 6.95 -15.57
CA THR A 134 -0.58 6.25 -14.34
C THR A 134 -1.18 4.85 -14.31
N ARG A 135 -0.54 3.95 -13.54
CA ARG A 135 -1.12 2.69 -13.10
C ARG A 135 -1.36 2.76 -11.60
N GLU A 136 -2.47 2.21 -11.16
CA GLU A 136 -2.81 2.16 -9.75
C GLU A 136 -1.99 1.08 -9.04
N VAL A 137 -1.24 1.50 -8.01
CA VAL A 137 -0.68 0.62 -6.98
C VAL A 137 -1.72 0.46 -5.90
N LYS A 138 -2.03 -0.76 -5.52
CA LYS A 138 -2.77 -1.07 -4.30
C LYS A 138 -1.77 -1.32 -3.19
N LEU A 139 -1.95 -0.63 -2.06
CA LEU A 139 -1.10 -0.75 -0.87
C LEU A 139 -1.95 -1.19 0.31
N GLY A 140 -1.47 -2.21 1.02
CA GLY A 140 -1.97 -2.67 2.31
C GLY A 140 -1.03 -2.24 3.44
N CYS A 141 -1.60 -1.85 4.56
CA CYS A 141 -0.88 -1.49 5.77
C CYS A 141 -1.48 -2.24 6.95
N PHE A 142 -0.63 -2.80 7.80
CA PHE A 142 -1.01 -3.63 8.94
C PHE A 142 -0.32 -3.10 10.18
N PHE A 143 -1.05 -2.95 11.28
CA PHE A 143 -0.48 -2.52 12.56
C PHE A 143 -1.33 -2.99 13.73
N THR A 144 -0.75 -3.01 14.92
CA THR A 144 -1.43 -3.40 16.16
C THR A 144 -1.68 -2.21 17.07
N GLN A 145 -2.63 -2.40 17.96
CA GLN A 145 -2.95 -1.48 19.06
C GLN A 145 -3.17 -2.29 20.33
N THR A 146 -2.37 -2.01 21.35
CA THR A 146 -2.50 -2.64 22.68
C THR A 146 -3.04 -1.68 23.74
N LYS A 147 -3.04 -0.37 23.49
CA LYS A 147 -3.42 0.66 24.46
C LYS A 147 -4.06 1.88 23.81
N TRP A 148 -4.56 2.76 24.66
CA TRP A 148 -5.07 4.10 24.32
C TRP A 148 -4.58 5.11 25.36
N ASP A 149 -4.68 6.40 25.07
CA ASP A 149 -4.30 7.48 25.96
C ASP A 149 -5.35 7.76 27.05
N SER A 150 -5.04 8.75 27.90
CA SER A 150 -5.92 9.15 29.01
C SER A 150 -7.27 9.73 28.56
N GLU A 151 -7.36 10.21 27.32
CA GLU A 151 -8.60 10.72 26.70
C GLU A 151 -9.37 9.63 25.95
N GLY A 152 -8.82 8.40 25.88
CA GLY A 152 -9.42 7.27 25.19
C GLY A 152 -9.11 7.20 23.70
N TYR A 153 -8.17 8.00 23.19
CA TYR A 153 -7.73 7.90 21.80
C TYR A 153 -6.80 6.69 21.59
N PRO A 154 -6.93 5.98 20.47
CA PRO A 154 -6.12 4.83 20.17
C PRO A 154 -4.65 5.22 19.96
N ILE A 155 -3.73 4.42 20.49
CA ILE A 155 -2.29 4.55 20.29
C ILE A 155 -1.82 3.34 19.48
N ARG A 156 -1.24 3.58 18.32
CA ARG A 156 -0.61 2.53 17.52
C ARG A 156 0.66 2.04 18.22
N ASP A 157 0.84 0.73 18.26
CA ASP A 157 2.06 0.16 18.85
C ASP A 157 3.29 0.56 18.02
N PRO A 158 4.39 1.00 18.66
CA PRO A 158 5.65 1.28 17.97
C PRO A 158 6.09 0.08 17.13
N ASP A 159 6.72 0.32 16.00
CA ASP A 159 7.35 -0.67 15.11
C ASP A 159 6.42 -1.83 14.68
N SER A 160 5.09 -1.68 14.92
CA SER A 160 4.12 -2.71 14.54
C SER A 160 3.67 -2.64 13.09
N THR A 161 4.03 -1.57 12.37
CA THR A 161 3.51 -1.31 11.02
C THR A 161 4.27 -2.09 9.97
N THR A 162 3.54 -2.83 9.12
CA THR A 162 4.08 -3.45 7.90
C THR A 162 3.26 -3.08 6.69
N TYR A 163 3.87 -3.19 5.50
CA TYR A 163 3.28 -2.84 4.22
C TYR A 163 3.42 -3.99 3.22
N THR A 164 2.45 -4.12 2.35
CA THR A 164 2.57 -4.92 1.13
C THR A 164 1.80 -4.25 0.00
N GLY A 165 2.27 -4.33 -1.23
CA GLY A 165 1.59 -3.68 -2.34
C GLY A 165 2.16 -4.04 -3.69
N ALA A 166 1.36 -3.82 -4.73
CA ALA A 166 1.75 -3.98 -6.12
C ALA A 166 0.78 -3.27 -7.09
N ILE A 167 1.21 -3.11 -8.34
CA ILE A 167 0.34 -2.80 -9.47
C ILE A 167 -0.26 -4.13 -9.94
N GLU A 168 -1.43 -4.48 -9.43
CA GLU A 168 -2.11 -5.75 -9.75
C GLU A 168 -3.63 -5.61 -9.65
N ALA A 169 -4.37 -6.63 -10.08
CA ALA A 169 -5.82 -6.67 -9.93
C ALA A 169 -6.23 -6.77 -8.45
N ALA A 170 -7.44 -6.34 -8.12
CA ALA A 170 -7.91 -6.37 -6.73
C ALA A 170 -7.95 -7.78 -6.16
N GLU A 171 -8.31 -8.78 -6.98
CA GLU A 171 -8.35 -10.18 -6.56
C GLU A 171 -6.97 -10.72 -6.12
N GLU A 172 -5.92 -10.44 -6.92
CA GLU A 172 -4.56 -10.84 -6.57
C GLU A 172 -4.05 -10.09 -5.34
N PHE A 173 -4.38 -8.80 -5.26
CA PHE A 173 -4.08 -7.99 -4.08
C PHE A 173 -4.77 -8.54 -2.81
N GLY A 174 -6.01 -9.05 -2.93
CA GLY A 174 -6.73 -9.71 -1.84
C GLY A 174 -5.96 -10.89 -1.24
N LYS A 175 -5.41 -11.75 -2.09
CA LYS A 175 -4.57 -12.90 -1.65
C LYS A 175 -3.31 -12.41 -0.92
N ARG A 176 -2.68 -11.38 -1.43
CA ARG A 176 -1.49 -10.74 -0.85
C ARG A 176 -1.75 -10.18 0.54
N ILE A 177 -2.81 -9.38 0.69
CA ILE A 177 -3.14 -8.76 1.99
C ILE A 177 -3.60 -9.81 3.02
N TYR A 178 -4.27 -10.87 2.57
CA TYR A 178 -4.65 -11.97 3.46
C TYR A 178 -3.41 -12.66 4.06
N LEU A 179 -2.43 -13.00 3.23
CA LEU A 179 -1.18 -13.61 3.69
C LEU A 179 -0.43 -12.70 4.67
N GLU A 180 -0.29 -11.41 4.36
CA GLU A 180 0.39 -10.48 5.27
C GLU A 180 -0.38 -10.32 6.59
N ALA A 181 -1.70 -10.21 6.56
CA ALA A 181 -2.53 -10.18 7.77
C ALA A 181 -2.37 -11.45 8.60
N TRP A 182 -2.31 -12.62 7.95
CA TRP A 182 -2.06 -13.89 8.61
C TRP A 182 -0.70 -13.91 9.31
N ASN A 183 0.36 -13.52 8.60
CA ASN A 183 1.72 -13.42 9.14
C ASN A 183 1.80 -12.44 10.33
N ARG A 184 0.96 -11.40 10.31
CA ARG A 184 0.83 -10.42 11.41
C ARG A 184 -0.04 -10.92 12.56
N GLY A 185 -0.57 -12.14 12.50
CA GLY A 185 -1.34 -12.77 13.58
C GLY A 185 -2.83 -12.47 13.53
N TRP A 186 -3.41 -12.33 12.33
CA TRP A 186 -4.87 -12.14 12.17
C TRP A 186 -5.68 -13.19 12.90
N SER A 187 -5.25 -14.45 12.90
CA SER A 187 -5.92 -15.55 13.61
C SER A 187 -5.96 -15.36 15.13
N ARG A 188 -4.97 -14.65 15.70
CA ARG A 188 -4.80 -14.43 17.15
C ARG A 188 -5.35 -13.08 17.62
N ALA A 189 -5.80 -12.23 16.69
CA ALA A 189 -6.35 -10.94 17.02
C ALA A 189 -7.75 -11.06 17.63
N GLU A 190 -7.98 -10.46 18.80
CA GLU A 190 -9.28 -10.43 19.46
C GLU A 190 -10.25 -9.52 18.73
N LYS A 191 -9.81 -8.31 18.36
CA LYS A 191 -10.52 -7.41 17.47
C LYS A 191 -9.79 -7.26 16.15
N LYS A 192 -10.54 -7.38 15.08
CA LYS A 192 -10.09 -7.35 13.69
C LYS A 192 -10.75 -6.17 13.02
N VAL A 193 -9.95 -5.22 12.53
CA VAL A 193 -10.47 -3.96 12.00
C VAL A 193 -9.95 -3.72 10.59
N VAL A 194 -10.84 -3.39 9.66
CA VAL A 194 -10.50 -2.97 8.29
C VAL A 194 -10.92 -1.51 8.12
N ILE A 195 -9.99 -0.66 7.67
CA ILE A 195 -10.26 0.77 7.41
C ILE A 195 -9.93 1.08 5.95
N GLY A 196 -10.80 1.82 5.27
CA GLY A 196 -10.61 2.27 3.89
C GLY A 196 -11.40 3.53 3.58
N ASP A 197 -11.22 4.06 2.36
CA ASP A 197 -11.82 5.32 1.90
C ASP A 197 -13.29 5.21 1.46
N GLY A 198 -13.83 4.01 1.39
CA GLY A 198 -15.20 3.76 0.92
C GLY A 198 -15.27 3.19 -0.49
N ALA A 199 -14.15 2.98 -1.17
CA ALA A 199 -14.12 2.36 -2.48
C ALA A 199 -14.64 0.91 -2.43
N GLU A 200 -15.47 0.54 -3.39
CA GLU A 200 -16.16 -0.75 -3.41
C GLU A 200 -15.20 -1.95 -3.39
N TRP A 201 -14.07 -1.86 -4.11
CA TRP A 201 -13.09 -2.93 -4.15
C TRP A 201 -12.48 -3.25 -2.77
N ILE A 202 -12.35 -2.25 -1.88
CA ILE A 202 -11.86 -2.44 -0.50
C ILE A 202 -12.85 -3.30 0.30
N TRP A 203 -14.13 -3.00 0.18
CA TRP A 203 -15.15 -3.72 0.93
C TRP A 203 -15.38 -5.12 0.39
N ASN A 204 -15.31 -5.32 -0.93
CA ASN A 204 -15.35 -6.64 -1.54
C ASN A 204 -14.20 -7.52 -1.01
N LEU A 205 -12.98 -6.97 -0.92
CA LEU A 205 -11.86 -7.70 -0.34
C LEU A 205 -12.01 -7.91 1.18
N ALA A 206 -12.57 -6.94 1.90
CA ALA A 206 -12.82 -7.08 3.33
C ALA A 206 -13.84 -8.18 3.62
N ASP A 207 -14.91 -8.28 2.85
CA ASP A 207 -15.93 -9.31 2.99
C ASP A 207 -15.39 -10.70 2.62
N GLN A 208 -14.57 -10.78 1.58
CA GLN A 208 -13.99 -12.03 1.09
C GLN A 208 -12.88 -12.57 2.00
N HIS A 209 -11.94 -11.71 2.41
CA HIS A 209 -10.70 -12.15 3.09
C HIS A 209 -10.71 -11.89 4.60
N PHE A 210 -11.58 -11.00 5.09
CA PHE A 210 -11.64 -10.60 6.48
C PHE A 210 -13.07 -10.67 7.06
N PRO A 211 -13.78 -11.78 6.86
CA PRO A 211 -15.16 -11.91 7.34
C PRO A 211 -15.25 -11.68 8.85
N GLY A 212 -16.31 -11.01 9.28
CA GLY A 212 -16.55 -10.69 10.69
C GLY A 212 -15.67 -9.55 11.23
N SER A 213 -14.82 -8.92 10.41
CA SER A 213 -14.07 -7.73 10.84
C SER A 213 -14.96 -6.52 11.05
N ILE A 214 -14.51 -5.60 11.92
CA ILE A 214 -15.11 -4.28 12.07
C ILE A 214 -14.65 -3.43 10.89
N GLN A 215 -15.57 -3.09 9.99
CA GLN A 215 -15.28 -2.26 8.82
C GLN A 215 -15.56 -0.80 9.14
N ILE A 216 -14.61 0.09 8.83
CA ILE A 216 -14.70 1.52 9.13
C ILE A 216 -14.31 2.31 7.88
N VAL A 217 -15.21 3.17 7.40
CA VAL A 217 -14.85 4.20 6.42
C VAL A 217 -14.04 5.28 7.12
N ASP A 218 -12.94 5.68 6.49
CA ASP A 218 -12.15 6.81 6.96
C ASP A 218 -13.00 8.05 7.19
N LEU A 219 -12.97 8.57 8.43
CA LEU A 219 -13.74 9.75 8.81
C LEU A 219 -13.29 10.99 8.05
N PHE A 220 -11.99 11.14 7.78
CA PHE A 220 -11.46 12.33 7.11
C PHE A 220 -11.83 12.31 5.64
N HIS A 221 -11.82 11.13 5.01
CA HIS A 221 -12.29 10.95 3.65
C HIS A 221 -13.81 11.21 3.54
N ALA A 222 -14.60 10.66 4.45
CA ALA A 222 -16.05 10.96 4.52
C ALA A 222 -16.33 12.47 4.71
N ARG A 223 -15.49 13.18 5.49
CA ARG A 223 -15.56 14.64 5.61
C ARG A 223 -15.18 15.36 4.34
N GLN A 224 -14.23 14.81 3.55
CA GLN A 224 -13.85 15.37 2.26
C GLN A 224 -15.02 15.34 1.28
N HIS A 225 -15.77 14.24 1.20
CA HIS A 225 -17.00 14.14 0.41
C HIS A 225 -18.01 15.26 0.77
N LEU A 226 -18.20 15.53 2.07
CA LEU A 226 -19.06 16.65 2.48
C LEU A 226 -18.52 18.01 2.05
N TRP A 227 -17.19 18.21 2.12
CA TRP A 227 -16.57 19.45 1.63
C TRP A 227 -16.73 19.63 0.12
N ASP A 228 -16.66 18.55 -0.65
CA ASP A 228 -16.88 18.59 -2.09
C ASP A 228 -18.33 18.98 -2.43
N ILE A 229 -19.31 18.47 -1.66
CA ILE A 229 -20.70 18.89 -1.76
C ILE A 229 -20.83 20.39 -1.43
N ALA A 230 -20.28 20.84 -0.29
CA ALA A 230 -20.39 22.23 0.14
C ALA A 230 -19.82 23.20 -0.89
N ARG A 231 -18.67 22.87 -1.52
CA ARG A 231 -18.06 23.68 -2.58
C ARG A 231 -18.91 23.76 -3.83
N ASN A 232 -19.63 22.70 -4.19
CA ASN A 232 -20.52 22.72 -5.34
C ASN A 232 -21.83 23.47 -5.06
N LEU A 233 -22.34 23.41 -3.82
CA LEU A 233 -23.56 24.14 -3.43
C LEU A 233 -23.30 25.64 -3.28
N PHE A 234 -22.13 26.02 -2.81
CA PHE A 234 -21.76 27.40 -2.51
C PHE A 234 -20.42 27.77 -3.16
N PRO A 235 -20.33 27.80 -4.52
CA PRO A 235 -19.11 28.18 -5.20
C PRO A 235 -18.71 29.62 -4.79
N HIS A 236 -17.44 29.80 -4.38
CA HIS A 236 -16.87 31.08 -3.95
C HIS A 236 -17.45 31.70 -2.66
N ASP A 237 -18.35 31.01 -1.93
CA ASP A 237 -18.88 31.48 -0.64
C ASP A 237 -18.41 30.58 0.50
N GLU A 238 -17.22 30.86 1.02
CA GLU A 238 -16.62 30.10 2.13
C GLU A 238 -17.44 30.18 3.43
N VAL A 239 -18.20 31.26 3.65
CA VAL A 239 -18.99 31.45 4.87
C VAL A 239 -20.13 30.43 4.86
N SER A 240 -20.90 30.36 3.78
CA SER A 240 -21.97 29.39 3.61
C SER A 240 -21.45 27.94 3.61
N GLN A 241 -20.32 27.67 2.96
CA GLN A 241 -19.66 26.36 3.04
C GLN A 241 -19.37 25.94 4.49
N LYS A 242 -18.75 26.82 5.27
CA LYS A 242 -18.42 26.57 6.69
C LYS A 242 -19.66 26.38 7.56
N GLN A 243 -20.73 27.16 7.32
CA GLN A 243 -22.03 27.01 8.04
C GLN A 243 -22.69 25.68 7.72
N TRP A 244 -22.75 25.31 6.44
CA TRP A 244 -23.32 24.04 5.98
C TRP A 244 -22.55 22.85 6.58
N MET A 245 -21.23 22.91 6.56
CA MET A 245 -20.35 21.89 7.17
C MET A 245 -20.55 21.78 8.69
N LYS A 246 -20.82 22.87 9.40
CA LYS A 246 -21.09 22.84 10.86
C LYS A 246 -22.29 21.95 11.20
N ILE A 247 -23.31 21.94 10.35
CA ILE A 247 -24.50 21.10 10.52
C ILE A 247 -24.23 19.66 10.07
N HIS A 248 -23.87 19.48 8.80
CA HIS A 248 -23.81 18.15 8.17
C HIS A 248 -22.65 17.32 8.70
N ARG A 249 -21.50 17.92 8.95
CA ARG A 249 -20.36 17.23 9.57
C ARG A 249 -20.57 17.03 11.07
N LYS A 250 -20.65 18.15 11.87
CA LYS A 250 -20.59 18.02 13.34
C LYS A 250 -21.83 17.39 13.97
N ARG A 251 -23.04 17.65 13.41
CA ARG A 251 -24.29 17.19 14.01
C ARG A 251 -24.80 15.87 13.41
N LEU A 252 -24.36 15.53 12.20
CA LEU A 252 -24.82 14.31 11.50
C LEU A 252 -23.70 13.31 11.33
N LEU A 253 -22.69 13.57 10.47
CA LEU A 253 -21.61 12.62 10.15
C LEU A 253 -20.82 12.21 11.40
N ASP A 254 -20.23 13.18 12.11
CA ASP A 254 -19.39 12.92 13.29
C ASP A 254 -20.17 12.26 14.44
N LYS A 255 -21.51 12.35 14.43
CA LYS A 255 -22.41 11.69 15.37
C LYS A 255 -22.95 10.35 14.85
N GLY A 256 -22.52 9.89 13.69
CA GLY A 256 -22.96 8.63 13.10
C GLY A 256 -24.46 8.60 12.73
N LYS A 257 -25.09 9.77 12.53
CA LYS A 257 -26.50 9.91 12.13
C LYS A 257 -26.63 9.89 10.61
N ILE A 258 -26.14 8.83 9.98
CA ILE A 258 -25.92 8.77 8.53
C ILE A 258 -27.25 8.77 7.77
N GLU A 259 -28.29 8.10 8.28
CA GLU A 259 -29.61 8.09 7.64
C GLU A 259 -30.21 9.51 7.59
N LYS A 260 -30.01 10.31 8.64
CA LYS A 260 -30.44 11.72 8.65
C LYS A 260 -29.60 12.57 7.71
N LEU A 261 -28.30 12.26 7.56
CA LEU A 261 -27.44 12.92 6.59
C LEU A 261 -27.91 12.63 5.17
N VAL A 262 -28.16 11.37 4.83
CA VAL A 262 -28.67 10.96 3.51
C VAL A 262 -30.00 11.66 3.17
N LEU A 263 -30.95 11.68 4.12
CA LEU A 263 -32.22 12.37 3.93
C LEU A 263 -32.00 13.87 3.70
N ALA A 264 -31.11 14.51 4.46
CA ALA A 264 -30.79 15.92 4.29
C ALA A 264 -30.16 16.20 2.90
N LEU A 265 -29.24 15.35 2.42
CA LEU A 265 -28.65 15.49 1.10
C LEU A 265 -29.69 15.32 -0.02
N ARG A 266 -30.56 14.33 0.09
CA ARG A 266 -31.63 14.06 -0.89
C ARG A 266 -32.74 15.12 -0.91
N SER A 267 -32.89 15.91 0.15
CA SER A 267 -33.87 16.99 0.23
C SER A 267 -33.36 18.34 -0.37
N ILE A 268 -32.09 18.42 -0.73
CA ILE A 268 -31.53 19.63 -1.33
C ILE A 268 -32.04 19.75 -2.77
N SER A 269 -32.65 20.90 -3.10
CA SER A 269 -33.05 21.26 -4.46
C SER A 269 -32.04 22.21 -5.06
N SER A 270 -31.71 22.01 -6.34
CA SER A 270 -30.87 22.89 -7.13
C SER A 270 -31.50 23.06 -8.52
N SER A 271 -31.26 24.21 -9.15
CA SER A 271 -31.59 24.43 -10.55
C SER A 271 -30.52 23.86 -11.51
N ASP A 272 -29.35 23.48 -10.99
CA ASP A 272 -28.24 22.94 -11.73
C ASP A 272 -28.31 21.41 -11.73
N PRO A 273 -28.49 20.74 -12.90
CA PRO A 273 -28.56 19.29 -13.02
C PRO A 273 -27.28 18.58 -12.57
N ASP A 274 -26.10 19.18 -12.75
CA ASP A 274 -24.82 18.58 -12.36
C ASP A 274 -24.69 18.54 -10.84
N VAL A 275 -25.19 19.57 -10.15
CA VAL A 275 -25.24 19.60 -8.69
C VAL A 275 -26.20 18.53 -8.16
N ILE A 276 -27.38 18.36 -8.80
CA ILE A 276 -28.35 17.33 -8.40
C ILE A 276 -27.75 15.93 -8.55
N GLU A 277 -27.12 15.63 -9.69
CA GLU A 277 -26.51 14.33 -9.92
C GLU A 277 -25.38 14.06 -8.92
N LYS A 278 -24.56 15.05 -8.62
CA LYS A 278 -23.50 14.93 -7.63
C LYS A 278 -24.07 14.68 -6.22
N LEU A 279 -25.12 15.39 -5.83
CA LEU A 279 -25.80 15.14 -4.55
C LEU A 279 -26.36 13.72 -4.47
N ARG A 280 -26.91 13.20 -5.57
CA ARG A 280 -27.40 11.82 -5.66
C ARG A 280 -26.27 10.81 -5.43
N ILE A 281 -25.15 10.97 -6.14
CA ILE A 281 -23.98 10.09 -6.04
C ILE A 281 -23.44 10.10 -4.60
N GLU A 282 -23.32 11.27 -4.00
CA GLU A 282 -22.79 11.41 -2.64
C GLU A 282 -23.78 10.86 -1.58
N ALA A 283 -25.07 11.06 -1.76
CA ALA A 283 -26.07 10.45 -0.89
C ALA A 283 -26.03 8.92 -0.95
N ASP A 284 -25.88 8.35 -2.14
CA ASP A 284 -25.73 6.91 -2.36
C ASP A 284 -24.43 6.36 -1.72
N TYR A 285 -23.32 7.13 -1.78
CA TYR A 285 -22.07 6.78 -1.09
C TYR A 285 -22.28 6.69 0.43
N PHE A 286 -22.89 7.69 1.05
CA PHE A 286 -23.17 7.69 2.49
C PHE A 286 -24.15 6.58 2.89
N GLU A 287 -25.15 6.32 2.07
CA GLU A 287 -26.15 5.27 2.34
C GLU A 287 -25.52 3.87 2.29
N LYS A 288 -24.78 3.54 1.22
CA LYS A 288 -24.08 2.26 1.07
C LYS A 288 -23.08 1.99 2.20
N ASN A 289 -22.48 3.04 2.74
CA ASN A 289 -21.46 2.94 3.77
C ASN A 289 -21.98 3.24 5.19
N ALA A 290 -23.28 3.40 5.39
CA ALA A 290 -23.85 3.86 6.67
C ALA A 290 -23.44 3.02 7.88
N ALA A 291 -23.38 1.70 7.74
CA ALA A 291 -22.95 0.79 8.81
C ALA A 291 -21.48 0.99 9.20
N ARG A 292 -20.64 1.39 8.24
CA ARG A 292 -19.17 1.62 8.38
C ARG A 292 -18.82 3.02 8.89
N MET A 293 -19.83 3.89 9.12
CA MET A 293 -19.65 5.29 9.55
C MET A 293 -20.23 5.54 10.96
N ARG A 294 -20.31 4.53 11.79
CA ARG A 294 -20.82 4.63 13.19
C ARG A 294 -19.72 5.12 14.14
N TYR A 295 -19.08 6.24 13.82
CA TYR A 295 -17.88 6.77 14.50
C TYR A 295 -17.99 6.85 16.04
N PRO A 296 -19.09 7.29 16.66
CA PRO A 296 -19.23 7.28 18.12
C PRO A 296 -19.14 5.86 18.72
N ARG A 297 -19.67 4.84 18.01
CA ARG A 297 -19.59 3.44 18.44
C ARG A 297 -18.16 2.93 18.35
N PHE A 298 -17.41 3.28 17.31
CA PHE A 298 -16.02 2.87 17.12
C PHE A 298 -15.10 3.55 18.15
N ARG A 299 -15.28 4.85 18.38
CA ARG A 299 -14.54 5.60 19.41
C ARG A 299 -14.74 5.10 20.82
N ARG A 300 -15.97 4.67 21.18
CA ARG A 300 -16.23 4.03 22.48
C ARG A 300 -15.50 2.69 22.64
N GLN A 301 -15.06 2.08 21.56
CA GLN A 301 -14.23 0.89 21.58
C GLN A 301 -12.73 1.21 21.45
N HIS A 302 -12.37 2.48 21.54
CA HIS A 302 -11.00 3.01 21.37
C HIS A 302 -10.38 2.65 20.04
N LEU A 303 -11.18 2.57 18.95
CA LEU A 303 -10.68 2.23 17.62
C LEU A 303 -10.25 3.48 16.85
N PHE A 304 -9.22 3.32 16.02
CA PHE A 304 -8.92 4.30 14.98
C PHE A 304 -10.09 4.43 14.01
N VAL A 305 -10.39 5.67 13.63
CA VAL A 305 -11.45 5.98 12.66
C VAL A 305 -10.92 6.74 11.44
N GLY A 306 -9.59 6.82 11.31
CA GLY A 306 -8.89 7.47 10.21
C GLY A 306 -7.84 6.57 9.60
N SER A 307 -7.55 6.80 8.32
CA SER A 307 -6.59 6.06 7.50
C SER A 307 -5.18 6.68 7.48
N GLY A 308 -4.86 7.59 8.39
CA GLY A 308 -3.59 8.33 8.37
C GLY A 308 -2.34 7.45 8.29
N VAL A 309 -2.41 6.18 8.75
CA VAL A 309 -1.26 5.26 8.67
C VAL A 309 -1.03 4.79 7.24
N ILE A 310 -2.07 4.40 6.50
CA ILE A 310 -1.94 4.01 5.08
C ILE A 310 -1.64 5.22 4.20
N GLU A 311 -2.19 6.41 4.50
CA GLU A 311 -1.84 7.63 3.78
C GLU A 311 -0.34 7.96 3.93
N ALA A 312 0.21 7.85 5.14
CA ALA A 312 1.66 7.95 5.37
C ALA A 312 2.41 6.86 4.61
N GLY A 313 1.89 5.62 4.58
CA GLY A 313 2.42 4.51 3.79
C GLY A 313 2.44 4.83 2.29
N CYS A 314 1.35 5.33 1.73
CA CYS A 314 1.30 5.75 0.32
C CYS A 314 2.33 6.85 0.01
N LYS A 315 2.61 7.76 0.94
CA LYS A 315 3.66 8.78 0.77
C LYS A 315 5.06 8.17 0.89
N SER A 316 5.33 7.36 1.91
CA SER A 316 6.66 6.83 2.18
C SER A 316 7.03 5.65 1.29
N VAL A 317 6.13 4.68 1.08
CA VAL A 317 6.41 3.50 0.24
C VAL A 317 6.42 3.88 -1.24
N ILE A 318 5.42 4.64 -1.69
CA ILE A 318 5.19 4.90 -3.12
C ILE A 318 5.65 6.31 -3.51
N GLY A 319 5.13 7.34 -2.83
CA GLY A 319 5.30 8.73 -3.25
C GLY A 319 6.75 9.17 -3.28
N SER A 320 7.48 8.99 -2.18
CA SER A 320 8.86 9.43 -2.01
C SER A 320 9.82 8.83 -3.04
N ARG A 321 9.52 7.64 -3.55
CA ARG A 321 10.42 6.93 -4.47
C ARG A 321 9.93 6.86 -5.92
N LEU A 322 8.64 6.63 -6.13
CA LEU A 322 8.13 6.33 -7.47
C LEU A 322 7.43 7.51 -8.16
N LYS A 323 7.14 8.60 -7.43
CA LYS A 323 6.40 9.77 -7.95
C LYS A 323 7.24 11.03 -8.03
N GLN A 324 8.56 10.93 -8.09
CA GLN A 324 9.40 12.09 -8.27
C GLN A 324 9.30 12.62 -9.71
N SER A 325 9.54 13.93 -9.88
CA SER A 325 9.44 14.59 -11.18
C SER A 325 10.32 13.90 -12.23
N GLY A 326 9.78 13.68 -13.43
CA GLY A 326 10.49 13.04 -14.55
C GLY A 326 10.59 11.51 -14.47
N MET A 327 10.04 10.85 -13.45
CA MET A 327 10.05 9.39 -13.37
C MET A 327 8.88 8.78 -14.11
N PHE A 328 9.18 7.80 -14.96
CA PHE A 328 8.21 6.94 -15.64
C PHE A 328 8.69 5.49 -15.54
N TRP A 329 7.82 4.62 -15.07
CA TRP A 329 8.15 3.24 -14.76
C TRP A 329 7.56 2.25 -15.76
N SER A 330 8.26 1.15 -16.02
CA SER A 330 7.58 -0.07 -16.44
C SER A 330 6.81 -0.65 -15.24
N VAL A 331 5.70 -1.34 -15.48
CA VAL A 331 4.96 -2.01 -14.38
C VAL A 331 5.86 -3.01 -13.66
N ARG A 332 6.70 -3.73 -14.40
CA ARG A 332 7.67 -4.67 -13.82
C ARG A 332 8.66 -3.96 -12.88
N GLY A 333 9.31 -2.88 -13.35
CA GLY A 333 10.27 -2.12 -12.54
C GLY A 333 9.63 -1.49 -11.32
N ALA A 334 8.43 -0.89 -11.47
CA ALA A 334 7.68 -0.35 -10.35
C ALA A 334 7.38 -1.42 -9.29
N ASN A 335 6.87 -2.59 -9.69
CA ASN A 335 6.56 -3.68 -8.75
C ASN A 335 7.81 -4.20 -8.05
N SER A 336 8.94 -4.31 -8.75
CA SER A 336 10.22 -4.69 -8.14
C SER A 336 10.65 -3.71 -7.05
N ILE A 337 10.60 -2.41 -7.34
CA ILE A 337 10.97 -1.39 -6.33
C ILE A 337 9.96 -1.35 -5.18
N ILE A 338 8.68 -1.53 -5.42
CA ILE A 338 7.64 -1.60 -4.37
C ILE A 338 7.91 -2.79 -3.43
N ALA A 339 8.16 -3.98 -3.97
CA ALA A 339 8.46 -5.17 -3.17
C ALA A 339 9.73 -4.98 -2.32
N LEU A 340 10.79 -4.44 -2.93
CA LEU A 340 12.04 -4.14 -2.22
C LEU A 340 11.84 -3.11 -1.11
N ARG A 341 11.06 -2.04 -1.35
CA ARG A 341 10.74 -1.03 -0.33
C ARG A 341 9.89 -1.60 0.80
N CYS A 342 8.86 -2.38 0.48
CA CYS A 342 8.06 -3.05 1.51
C CYS A 342 8.93 -3.98 2.36
N CYS A 343 9.80 -4.78 1.74
CA CYS A 343 10.74 -5.64 2.44
C CYS A 343 11.64 -4.84 3.40
N HIS A 344 12.21 -3.73 2.94
CA HIS A 344 13.06 -2.85 3.76
C HIS A 344 12.27 -2.21 4.91
N LEU A 345 11.15 -1.56 4.63
CA LEU A 345 10.34 -0.85 5.61
C LEU A 345 9.68 -1.78 6.63
N ASN A 346 9.49 -3.05 6.29
CA ASN A 346 9.03 -4.09 7.20
C ASN A 346 10.14 -4.69 8.08
N GLY A 347 11.39 -4.22 7.95
CA GLY A 347 12.54 -4.77 8.67
C GLY A 347 13.01 -6.15 8.20
N ARG A 348 12.55 -6.61 7.01
CA ARG A 348 12.86 -7.95 6.46
C ARG A 348 14.02 -7.96 5.47
N PHE A 349 14.69 -6.83 5.29
CA PHE A 349 15.77 -6.70 4.29
C PHE A 349 17.00 -7.54 4.65
N GLU A 350 17.38 -7.58 5.93
CA GLU A 350 18.50 -8.42 6.37
C GLU A 350 18.14 -9.91 6.31
N ASP A 351 16.95 -10.31 6.73
CA ASP A 351 16.47 -11.69 6.65
C ASP A 351 16.55 -12.23 5.20
N TYR A 352 16.18 -11.38 4.22
CA TYR A 352 16.31 -11.73 2.81
C TYR A 352 17.78 -12.03 2.43
N TRP A 353 18.74 -11.22 2.88
CA TRP A 353 20.17 -11.45 2.56
C TRP A 353 20.74 -12.64 3.32
N GLU A 354 20.31 -12.87 4.55
CA GLU A 354 20.73 -14.04 5.34
C GLU A 354 20.22 -15.34 4.73
N SER A 355 18.97 -15.38 4.26
CA SER A 355 18.41 -16.57 3.61
C SER A 355 19.15 -16.96 2.33
N ARG A 356 19.74 -16.01 1.60
CA ARG A 356 20.56 -16.26 0.41
C ARG A 356 21.93 -16.87 0.73
N ARG A 357 22.45 -16.69 1.93
CA ARG A 357 23.72 -17.28 2.37
C ARG A 357 23.56 -18.71 2.86
N ALA A 358 22.36 -19.06 3.25
CA ALA A 358 22.05 -20.40 3.80
C ALA A 358 21.60 -21.41 2.74
N ALA A 359 21.35 -20.96 1.50
CA ALA A 359 20.97 -21.78 0.36
C ALA A 359 22.19 -22.21 -0.46
#